data_8ebe2363c1ef64b989cfe151a3733ad5
#
_entry.id   8ebe2363c1ef64b989cfe151a3733ad5
#
_cell.length_a   1.000
_cell.length_b   1.000
_cell.length_c   1.000
_cell.angle_alpha   90.00
_cell.angle_beta   90.00
_cell.angle_gamma   90.00
#
_symmetry.space_group_name_H-M   'P 1'
#
loop_
_entity.id
_entity.type
_entity.pdbx_description
1 polymer ?
#
loop_
_entity_poly.entity_id
_entity_poly.type
_entity_poly.pdbx_seq_one_letter_code
_entity_poly.pdbx_strand_id
1 'polypeptide(L)'
;MCQLLGMNCNTPTDIVFSFEGFRRRAGLTDSHSDGFGIAFFEGKGVRIFRDNQAGHSSPIADCVKQYHIKSFNVIAHIRKATQGEVTIENTHPFIREIWGENWVFAHNGNLTSFPDMSESFCQPIGSTDSEAAFCYMAEQLKNRFRKKPTEEQIFQVIQEITKELTQGGTFNFILSNGEWMIAHCSTNLHYITRKAPFGTAQRIDDDGVIDFRQHTTEKDKVTIITTFPLTKDEIWTKMEHGGFVFFKDGDKVYEVLGTPKETIDDGTLGNAKAA
;
A
#
# COMPACT_ATOMS: atom_id res chain seq x y z
N MET A 1 6.24 10.62 -6.79
CA MET A 1 5.19 9.61 -6.48
C MET A 1 5.26 9.32 -5.00
N CYS A 2 4.13 9.05 -4.35
CA CYS A 2 4.05 8.66 -2.92
C CYS A 2 4.72 7.31 -2.64
N GLN A 3 4.74 6.88 -1.36
CA GLN A 3 5.23 5.56 -0.98
C GLN A 3 4.13 4.78 -0.25
N LEU A 4 4.02 3.49 -0.55
CA LEU A 4 3.08 2.55 0.07
C LEU A 4 3.84 1.53 0.92
N LEU A 5 3.23 1.14 2.05
CA LEU A 5 3.65 0.00 2.86
C LEU A 5 2.42 -0.77 3.31
N GLY A 6 2.39 -2.08 3.08
CA GLY A 6 1.40 -3.02 3.58
C GLY A 6 2.05 -4.16 4.34
N MET A 7 1.35 -4.68 5.34
CA MET A 7 1.68 -5.93 6.02
C MET A 7 0.44 -6.80 6.13
N ASN A 8 0.55 -8.06 5.72
CA ASN A 8 -0.44 -9.11 5.98
C ASN A 8 0.27 -10.31 6.60
N CYS A 9 -0.25 -10.88 7.66
CA CYS A 9 0.38 -11.99 8.37
C CYS A 9 -0.64 -12.94 9.00
N ASN A 10 -0.20 -14.16 9.33
CA ASN A 10 -1.03 -15.19 9.99
C ASN A 10 -0.96 -15.14 11.52
N THR A 11 -0.06 -14.34 12.07
CA THR A 11 0.10 -14.11 13.52
C THR A 11 0.25 -12.61 13.75
N PRO A 12 -0.43 -12.00 14.75
CA PRO A 12 -0.32 -10.56 15.00
C PRO A 12 1.13 -10.14 15.18
N THR A 13 1.62 -9.31 14.27
CA THR A 13 3.03 -8.95 14.14
C THR A 13 3.24 -7.46 14.31
N ASP A 14 4.37 -7.08 14.91
CA ASP A 14 4.85 -5.71 15.01
C ASP A 14 5.53 -5.30 13.68
N ILE A 15 5.13 -4.17 13.13
CA ILE A 15 5.69 -3.65 11.86
C ILE A 15 6.88 -2.69 12.08
N VAL A 16 7.28 -2.39 13.31
CA VAL A 16 8.22 -1.30 13.63
C VAL A 16 9.51 -1.37 12.83
N PHE A 17 10.09 -2.56 12.63
CA PHE A 17 11.32 -2.69 11.84
C PHE A 17 11.14 -2.14 10.40
N SER A 18 10.09 -2.55 9.72
CA SER A 18 9.78 -2.09 8.35
C SER A 18 9.34 -0.62 8.32
N PHE A 19 8.54 -0.20 9.31
CA PHE A 19 8.05 1.18 9.43
C PHE A 19 9.19 2.17 9.67
N GLU A 20 10.21 1.84 10.45
CA GLU A 20 11.37 2.70 10.69
C GLU A 20 12.16 3.00 9.40
N GLY A 21 12.41 2.01 8.56
CA GLY A 21 13.01 2.26 7.24
C GLY A 21 12.09 3.07 6.34
N PHE A 22 10.81 2.72 6.33
CA PHE A 22 9.80 3.39 5.51
C PHE A 22 9.64 4.88 5.87
N ARG A 23 9.50 5.22 7.17
CA ARG A 23 9.28 6.61 7.60
C ARG A 23 10.46 7.54 7.28
N ARG A 24 11.68 7.03 7.16
CA ARG A 24 12.85 7.84 6.74
C ARG A 24 12.70 8.40 5.34
N ARG A 25 11.99 7.70 4.45
CA ARG A 25 11.64 8.19 3.11
C ARG A 25 10.67 9.36 3.15
N ALA A 26 10.07 9.62 4.31
CA ALA A 26 9.18 10.76 4.53
C ALA A 26 9.96 12.04 4.88
N GLY A 27 10.84 12.48 3.97
CA GLY A 27 11.55 13.76 4.06
C GLY A 27 13.00 13.67 4.57
N LEU A 28 13.55 12.47 4.83
CA LEU A 28 14.96 12.31 5.21
C LEU A 28 15.81 11.68 4.10
N THR A 29 15.45 10.47 3.65
CA THR A 29 16.16 9.77 2.56
C THR A 29 15.49 9.97 1.20
N ASP A 30 14.26 10.51 1.17
CA ASP A 30 13.54 10.90 -0.04
C ASP A 30 12.77 12.22 0.20
N SER A 31 12.27 12.83 -0.87
CA SER A 31 11.65 14.17 -0.88
C SER A 31 10.13 14.18 -0.57
N HIS A 32 9.61 13.16 0.12
CA HIS A 32 8.19 12.99 0.42
C HIS A 32 7.86 13.60 1.78
N SER A 33 7.45 14.87 1.84
CA SER A 33 7.28 15.61 3.10
C SER A 33 5.84 16.08 3.40
N ASP A 34 4.85 15.69 2.56
CA ASP A 34 3.52 16.30 2.57
C ASP A 34 2.50 15.50 3.40
N GLY A 35 3.01 14.74 4.37
CA GLY A 35 2.24 13.95 5.31
C GLY A 35 2.50 12.45 5.25
N PHE A 36 2.07 11.77 6.29
CA PHE A 36 2.09 10.31 6.37
C PHE A 36 0.88 9.81 7.16
N GLY A 37 0.62 8.52 7.04
CA GLY A 37 -0.29 7.85 7.94
C GLY A 37 -0.13 6.35 7.93
N ILE A 38 -0.63 5.73 9.00
CA ILE A 38 -0.60 4.29 9.20
C ILE A 38 -1.87 3.83 9.90
N ALA A 39 -2.43 2.71 9.45
CA ALA A 39 -3.60 2.07 10.01
C ALA A 39 -3.29 0.64 10.44
N PHE A 40 -3.72 0.27 11.63
CA PHE A 40 -3.62 -1.06 12.22
C PHE A 40 -5.00 -1.63 12.43
N PHE A 41 -5.24 -2.86 11.99
CA PHE A 41 -6.47 -3.57 12.31
C PHE A 41 -6.35 -4.26 13.67
N GLU A 42 -7.29 -3.97 14.57
CA GLU A 42 -7.41 -4.56 15.90
C GLU A 42 -8.81 -5.19 16.04
N GLY A 43 -8.94 -6.46 15.70
CA GLY A 43 -10.23 -7.14 15.58
C GLY A 43 -11.09 -6.44 14.51
N LYS A 44 -12.29 -5.98 14.87
CA LYS A 44 -13.18 -5.22 13.98
C LYS A 44 -12.84 -3.72 13.92
N GLY A 45 -12.01 -3.23 14.82
CA GLY A 45 -11.60 -1.83 14.88
C GLY A 45 -10.39 -1.54 14.03
N VAL A 46 -10.21 -0.26 13.73
CA VAL A 46 -9.01 0.25 13.06
C VAL A 46 -8.45 1.40 13.87
N ARG A 47 -7.18 1.29 14.25
CA ARG A 47 -6.42 2.38 14.84
C ARG A 47 -5.68 3.10 13.74
N ILE A 48 -5.96 4.37 13.57
CA ILE A 48 -5.36 5.21 12.51
C ILE A 48 -4.55 6.34 13.14
N PHE A 49 -3.34 6.54 12.63
CA PHE A 49 -2.48 7.67 12.92
C PHE A 49 -2.17 8.39 11.62
N ARG A 50 -2.46 9.68 11.56
CA ARG A 50 -2.20 10.53 10.39
C ARG A 50 -1.60 11.86 10.84
N ASP A 51 -0.67 12.37 10.04
CA ASP A 51 -0.08 13.68 10.22
C ASP A 51 0.14 14.31 8.84
N ASN A 52 -0.15 15.60 8.69
CA ASN A 52 0.15 16.36 7.49
C ASN A 52 1.58 16.94 7.47
N GLN A 53 2.41 16.55 8.45
CA GLN A 53 3.83 16.84 8.50
C GLN A 53 4.66 15.66 7.99
N ALA A 54 5.95 15.93 7.71
CA ALA A 54 6.89 14.91 7.27
C ALA A 54 7.06 13.80 8.30
N GLY A 55 6.88 12.53 7.90
CA GLY A 55 6.88 11.41 8.83
C GLY A 55 8.19 11.19 9.59
N HIS A 56 9.36 11.59 9.00
CA HIS A 56 10.65 11.43 9.68
C HIS A 56 10.76 12.28 10.95
N SER A 57 10.08 13.42 11.03
CA SER A 57 10.12 14.38 12.14
C SER A 57 8.80 14.48 12.91
N SER A 58 7.78 13.70 12.54
CA SER A 58 6.48 13.73 13.18
C SER A 58 6.50 13.09 14.57
N PRO A 59 6.03 13.77 15.63
CA PRO A 59 5.84 13.18 16.96
C PRO A 59 4.83 12.01 16.95
N ILE A 60 3.87 12.02 16.01
CA ILE A 60 2.90 10.92 15.83
C ILE A 60 3.63 9.67 15.32
N ALA A 61 4.58 9.80 14.39
CA ALA A 61 5.39 8.68 13.92
C ALA A 61 6.28 8.11 15.03
N ASP A 62 6.83 8.95 15.91
CA ASP A 62 7.58 8.52 17.09
C ASP A 62 6.69 7.79 18.09
N CYS A 63 5.46 8.23 18.30
CA CYS A 63 4.48 7.52 19.12
C CYS A 63 4.18 6.13 18.56
N VAL A 64 3.93 6.00 17.26
CA VAL A 64 3.70 4.71 16.58
C VAL A 64 4.87 3.76 16.80
N LYS A 65 6.11 4.23 16.65
CA LYS A 65 7.32 3.44 16.91
C LYS A 65 7.38 2.90 18.33
N GLN A 66 7.02 3.71 19.32
CA GLN A 66 7.13 3.35 20.74
C GLN A 66 5.98 2.41 21.19
N TYR A 67 4.85 2.40 20.48
CA TYR A 67 3.63 1.72 20.93
C TYR A 67 3.61 0.21 20.65
N HIS A 68 4.47 -0.31 19.78
CA HIS A 68 4.59 -1.73 19.43
C HIS A 68 3.25 -2.45 19.17
N ILE A 69 2.41 -1.84 18.32
CA ILE A 69 1.09 -2.39 17.98
C ILE A 69 1.27 -3.65 17.13
N LYS A 70 0.71 -4.77 17.61
CA LYS A 70 0.66 -6.03 16.85
C LYS A 70 -0.65 -6.12 16.11
N SER A 71 -0.58 -6.39 14.80
CA SER A 71 -1.75 -6.47 13.92
C SER A 71 -1.57 -7.57 12.87
N PHE A 72 -2.68 -8.11 12.36
CA PHE A 72 -2.69 -9.00 11.20
C PHE A 72 -2.52 -8.25 9.88
N ASN A 73 -3.07 -7.03 9.80
CA ASN A 73 -2.99 -6.19 8.62
C ASN A 73 -2.64 -4.76 9.02
N VAL A 74 -1.68 -4.18 8.30
CA VAL A 74 -1.26 -2.78 8.45
C VAL A 74 -1.16 -2.16 7.08
N ILE A 75 -1.65 -0.92 6.93
CA ILE A 75 -1.45 -0.11 5.71
C ILE A 75 -0.85 1.22 6.11
N ALA A 76 0.27 1.60 5.52
CA ALA A 76 0.90 2.90 5.70
C ALA A 76 1.18 3.58 4.35
N HIS A 77 1.22 4.89 4.39
CA HIS A 77 1.42 5.74 3.24
C HIS A 77 2.28 6.95 3.60
N ILE A 78 3.20 7.33 2.71
CA ILE A 78 3.93 8.59 2.75
C ILE A 78 3.51 9.43 1.55
N ARG A 79 3.05 10.64 1.83
CA ARG A 79 2.47 11.53 0.84
C ARG A 79 3.53 12.42 0.19
N LYS A 80 3.44 12.51 -1.15
CA LYS A 80 3.97 13.61 -1.95
C LYS A 80 2.79 14.18 -2.72
N ALA A 81 2.33 15.37 -2.35
CA ALA A 81 1.12 15.95 -2.91
C ALA A 81 1.31 16.26 -4.40
N THR A 82 0.46 15.71 -5.24
CA THR A 82 0.31 16.01 -6.66
C THR A 82 -1.05 16.64 -6.93
N GLN A 83 -2.05 16.30 -6.11
CA GLN A 83 -3.40 16.84 -6.09
C GLN A 83 -3.87 17.05 -4.65
N GLY A 84 -4.72 18.06 -4.44
CA GLY A 84 -5.26 18.43 -3.14
C GLY A 84 -4.24 19.12 -2.23
N GLU A 85 -4.75 19.91 -1.29
CA GLU A 85 -3.93 20.63 -0.31
C GLU A 85 -3.27 19.67 0.68
N VAL A 86 -2.20 20.14 1.37
CA VAL A 86 -1.53 19.38 2.45
C VAL A 86 -2.34 19.56 3.74
N THR A 87 -3.37 18.73 3.87
CA THR A 87 -4.32 18.72 5.00
C THR A 87 -4.55 17.29 5.49
N ILE A 88 -5.15 17.15 6.66
CA ILE A 88 -5.35 15.84 7.30
C ILE A 88 -6.41 15.00 6.57
N GLU A 89 -7.46 15.62 6.03
CA GLU A 89 -8.50 14.95 5.23
C GLU A 89 -7.95 14.40 3.90
N ASN A 90 -6.88 14.99 3.37
CA ASN A 90 -6.18 14.57 2.17
C ASN A 90 -5.03 13.59 2.45
N THR A 91 -4.87 13.15 3.71
CA THR A 91 -3.78 12.26 4.13
C THR A 91 -4.26 10.82 4.27
N HIS A 92 -3.63 9.90 3.52
CA HIS A 92 -3.89 8.45 3.61
C HIS A 92 -3.45 7.85 4.96
N PRO A 93 -3.91 6.62 5.29
CA PRO A 93 -4.90 5.82 4.58
C PRO A 93 -6.32 6.34 4.79
N PHE A 94 -7.20 6.12 3.81
CA PHE A 94 -8.63 6.36 3.93
C PHE A 94 -9.35 5.15 4.49
N ILE A 95 -10.51 5.38 5.17
CA ILE A 95 -11.34 4.33 5.75
C ILE A 95 -12.79 4.53 5.33
N ARG A 96 -13.47 3.42 4.98
CA ARG A 96 -14.91 3.38 4.71
C ARG A 96 -15.53 2.13 5.32
N GLU A 97 -16.78 2.25 5.74
CA GLU A 97 -17.58 1.09 6.14
C GLU A 97 -18.15 0.41 4.89
N ILE A 98 -17.92 -0.90 4.74
CA ILE A 98 -18.53 -1.72 3.70
C ILE A 98 -19.01 -3.04 4.35
N TRP A 99 -20.32 -3.29 4.34
CA TRP A 99 -20.99 -4.45 4.95
C TRP A 99 -20.71 -4.65 6.45
N GLY A 100 -20.62 -3.57 7.21
CA GLY A 100 -20.35 -3.62 8.66
C GLY A 100 -18.90 -3.85 9.03
N GLU A 101 -17.98 -3.75 8.07
CA GLU A 101 -16.54 -3.87 8.25
C GLU A 101 -15.82 -2.59 7.88
N ASN A 102 -14.70 -2.34 8.53
CA ASN A 102 -13.80 -1.26 8.16
C ASN A 102 -12.92 -1.69 7.00
N TRP A 103 -12.97 -0.95 5.91
CA TRP A 103 -12.07 -1.11 4.78
C TRP A 103 -11.09 0.06 4.76
N VAL A 104 -9.82 -0.25 4.61
CA VAL A 104 -8.72 0.73 4.61
C VAL A 104 -8.00 0.71 3.28
N PHE A 105 -7.75 1.89 2.73
CA PHE A 105 -7.21 2.09 1.40
C PHE A 105 -6.08 3.11 1.39
N ALA A 106 -5.01 2.81 0.64
CA ALA A 106 -3.96 3.76 0.32
C ALA A 106 -3.57 3.65 -1.16
N HIS A 107 -3.40 4.79 -1.81
CA HIS A 107 -3.09 4.93 -3.22
C HIS A 107 -1.81 5.73 -3.45
N ASN A 108 -1.02 5.29 -4.39
CA ASN A 108 0.16 5.99 -4.92
C ASN A 108 0.03 6.10 -6.44
N GLY A 109 -0.39 7.26 -6.90
CA GLY A 109 -0.61 7.52 -8.32
C GLY A 109 -1.20 8.88 -8.57
N ASN A 110 -1.83 9.02 -9.73
CA ASN A 110 -2.56 10.21 -10.14
C ASN A 110 -3.61 9.80 -11.16
N LEU A 111 -4.89 10.02 -10.82
CA LEU A 111 -6.02 9.79 -11.70
C LEU A 111 -6.57 11.14 -12.15
N THR A 112 -6.62 11.36 -13.45
CA THR A 112 -7.05 12.63 -14.06
C THR A 112 -8.49 12.60 -14.57
N SER A 113 -9.08 11.40 -14.62
CA SER A 113 -10.49 11.22 -14.99
C SER A 113 -11.13 10.14 -14.13
N PHE A 114 -12.41 10.36 -13.80
CA PHE A 114 -13.25 9.45 -13.04
C PHE A 114 -14.59 9.27 -13.72
N PRO A 115 -15.27 8.12 -13.49
CA PRO A 115 -16.70 8.02 -13.74
C PRO A 115 -17.49 9.10 -12.96
N ASP A 116 -18.65 9.48 -13.47
CA ASP A 116 -19.52 10.43 -12.78
C ASP A 116 -19.94 9.87 -11.40
N MET A 117 -19.70 10.65 -10.35
CA MET A 117 -20.02 10.33 -8.97
C MET A 117 -21.00 11.32 -8.33
N SER A 118 -21.66 12.17 -9.13
CA SER A 118 -22.55 13.22 -8.63
C SER A 118 -23.70 12.70 -7.77
N GLU A 119 -24.19 11.49 -8.06
CA GLU A 119 -25.25 10.80 -7.33
C GLU A 119 -24.74 9.72 -6.36
N SER A 120 -23.41 9.62 -6.16
CA SER A 120 -22.83 8.62 -5.28
C SER A 120 -23.23 8.83 -3.81
N PHE A 121 -23.58 7.75 -3.12
CA PHE A 121 -23.81 7.79 -1.68
C PHE A 121 -22.48 7.93 -0.88
N CYS A 122 -21.35 7.58 -1.48
CA CYS A 122 -20.03 7.73 -0.88
C CYS A 122 -19.34 8.98 -1.45
N GLN A 123 -19.34 10.06 -0.68
CA GLN A 123 -18.68 11.30 -1.10
C GLN A 123 -17.29 11.41 -0.46
N PRO A 124 -16.26 11.88 -1.20
CA PRO A 124 -14.97 12.23 -0.61
C PRO A 124 -15.14 13.38 0.41
N ILE A 125 -14.37 13.32 1.49
CA ILE A 125 -14.31 14.43 2.49
C ILE A 125 -13.27 15.45 2.03
N GLY A 126 -12.12 14.97 1.54
CA GLY A 126 -11.07 15.79 0.97
C GLY A 126 -11.25 16.03 -0.54
N SER A 127 -10.17 16.44 -1.17
CA SER A 127 -10.14 16.82 -2.59
C SER A 127 -9.21 15.94 -3.43
N THR A 128 -8.79 14.77 -2.90
CA THR A 128 -7.88 13.87 -3.61
C THR A 128 -8.61 12.92 -4.54
N ASP A 129 -8.01 12.67 -5.71
CA ASP A 129 -8.38 11.59 -6.61
C ASP A 129 -8.42 10.22 -5.93
N SER A 130 -7.52 10.00 -4.99
CA SER A 130 -7.39 8.77 -4.22
C SER A 130 -8.63 8.47 -3.38
N GLU A 131 -9.17 9.47 -2.67
CA GLU A 131 -10.37 9.28 -1.85
C GLU A 131 -11.60 9.08 -2.74
N ALA A 132 -11.69 9.83 -3.85
CA ALA A 132 -12.75 9.65 -4.84
C ALA A 132 -12.72 8.24 -5.45
N ALA A 133 -11.54 7.71 -5.80
CA ALA A 133 -11.40 6.34 -6.29
C ALA A 133 -11.88 5.31 -5.25
N PHE A 134 -11.55 5.50 -3.98
CA PHE A 134 -12.02 4.61 -2.92
C PHE A 134 -13.53 4.68 -2.70
N CYS A 135 -14.13 5.87 -2.74
CA CYS A 135 -15.58 6.04 -2.72
C CYS A 135 -16.25 5.32 -3.90
N TYR A 136 -15.72 5.48 -5.11
CA TYR A 136 -16.20 4.77 -6.28
C TYR A 136 -16.14 3.24 -6.11
N MET A 137 -15.02 2.71 -5.62
CA MET A 137 -14.88 1.27 -5.35
C MET A 137 -15.92 0.78 -4.33
N ALA A 138 -16.12 1.52 -3.23
CA ALA A 138 -17.11 1.18 -2.20
C ALA A 138 -18.53 1.16 -2.75
N GLU A 139 -18.89 2.12 -3.60
CA GLU A 139 -20.19 2.20 -4.25
C GLU A 139 -20.40 1.05 -5.22
N GLN A 140 -19.45 0.78 -6.12
CA GLN A 140 -19.55 -0.32 -7.07
C GLN A 140 -19.72 -1.67 -6.37
N LEU A 141 -19.03 -1.89 -5.26
CA LEU A 141 -19.18 -3.10 -4.44
C LEU A 141 -20.60 -3.21 -3.84
N LYS A 142 -21.09 -2.13 -3.20
CA LYS A 142 -22.44 -2.13 -2.58
C LYS A 142 -23.56 -2.21 -3.61
N ASN A 143 -23.39 -1.66 -4.81
CA ASN A 143 -24.36 -1.76 -5.90
C ASN A 143 -24.45 -3.17 -6.48
N ARG A 144 -23.32 -3.88 -6.57
CA ARG A 144 -23.28 -5.26 -7.09
C ARG A 144 -23.72 -6.30 -6.06
N PHE A 145 -23.45 -6.05 -4.77
CA PHE A 145 -23.71 -7.01 -3.69
C PHE A 145 -24.41 -6.35 -2.50
N ARG A 146 -25.65 -6.74 -2.25
CA ARG A 146 -26.41 -6.29 -1.06
C ARG A 146 -25.87 -6.82 0.27
N LYS A 147 -25.11 -7.92 0.25
CA LYS A 147 -24.45 -8.56 1.39
C LYS A 147 -23.01 -8.86 1.01
N LYS A 148 -22.12 -8.99 2.01
CA LYS A 148 -20.72 -9.36 1.79
C LYS A 148 -20.61 -10.60 0.91
N PRO A 149 -19.99 -10.51 -0.27
CA PRO A 149 -19.76 -11.65 -1.17
C PRO A 149 -18.58 -12.50 -0.71
N THR A 150 -18.26 -13.55 -1.45
CA THR A 150 -17.04 -14.35 -1.20
C THR A 150 -15.79 -13.56 -1.54
N GLU A 151 -14.65 -13.97 -0.97
CA GLU A 151 -13.34 -13.34 -1.23
C GLU A 151 -12.97 -13.39 -2.73
N GLU A 152 -13.29 -14.49 -3.40
CA GLU A 152 -13.09 -14.61 -4.84
C GLU A 152 -13.93 -13.60 -5.64
N GLN A 153 -15.20 -13.43 -5.28
CA GLN A 153 -16.05 -12.40 -5.91
C GLN A 153 -15.56 -10.99 -5.63
N ILE A 154 -15.06 -10.71 -4.40
CA ILE A 154 -14.42 -9.43 -4.06
C ILE A 154 -13.22 -9.21 -4.98
N PHE A 155 -12.33 -10.21 -5.09
CA PHE A 155 -11.12 -10.13 -5.91
C PHE A 155 -11.47 -9.81 -7.37
N GLN A 156 -12.43 -10.53 -7.95
CA GLN A 156 -12.86 -10.34 -9.34
C GLN A 156 -13.44 -8.93 -9.58
N VAL A 157 -14.33 -8.48 -8.69
CA VAL A 157 -14.98 -7.17 -8.85
C VAL A 157 -13.98 -6.02 -8.63
N ILE A 158 -13.11 -6.11 -7.61
CA ILE A 158 -12.08 -5.09 -7.42
C ILE A 158 -11.13 -5.03 -8.62
N GLN A 159 -10.80 -6.18 -9.23
CA GLN A 159 -10.00 -6.22 -10.45
C GLN A 159 -10.68 -5.53 -11.63
N GLU A 160 -12.00 -5.75 -11.83
CA GLU A 160 -12.76 -5.06 -12.89
C GLU A 160 -12.78 -3.55 -12.69
N ILE A 161 -13.09 -3.10 -11.46
CA ILE A 161 -13.10 -1.67 -11.10
C ILE A 161 -11.69 -1.07 -11.28
N THR A 162 -10.66 -1.81 -10.92
CA THR A 162 -9.26 -1.38 -11.10
C THR A 162 -8.91 -1.16 -12.56
N LYS A 163 -9.35 -2.05 -13.47
CA LYS A 163 -9.15 -1.89 -14.91
C LYS A 163 -9.84 -0.62 -15.45
N GLU A 164 -11.00 -0.27 -14.91
CA GLU A 164 -11.71 0.94 -15.28
C GLU A 164 -10.96 2.18 -14.79
N LEU A 165 -10.60 2.24 -13.49
CA LEU A 165 -9.92 3.38 -12.89
C LEU A 165 -8.53 3.61 -13.49
N THR A 166 -7.79 2.56 -13.87
CA THR A 166 -6.47 2.69 -14.50
C THR A 166 -6.50 3.35 -15.88
N GLN A 167 -7.67 3.46 -16.53
CA GLN A 167 -7.82 4.25 -17.74
C GLN A 167 -7.64 5.76 -17.46
N GLY A 168 -7.91 6.18 -16.23
CA GLY A 168 -7.74 7.57 -15.76
C GLY A 168 -6.30 7.94 -15.37
N GLY A 169 -5.37 6.98 -15.27
CA GLY A 169 -3.99 7.27 -14.89
C GLY A 169 -3.28 6.18 -14.09
N THR A 170 -2.28 6.60 -13.32
CA THR A 170 -1.49 5.69 -12.48
C THR A 170 -2.25 5.33 -11.20
N PHE A 171 -2.40 4.03 -10.93
CA PHE A 171 -3.22 3.53 -9.82
C PHE A 171 -2.55 2.36 -9.08
N ASN A 172 -1.42 2.63 -8.36
CA ASN A 172 -0.89 1.65 -7.41
C ASN A 172 -1.66 1.77 -6.11
N PHE A 173 -2.18 0.69 -5.56
CA PHE A 173 -2.89 0.75 -4.29
C PHE A 173 -2.71 -0.48 -3.42
N ILE A 174 -3.00 -0.29 -2.13
CA ILE A 174 -3.19 -1.35 -1.15
C ILE A 174 -4.56 -1.15 -0.51
N LEU A 175 -5.36 -2.22 -0.42
CA LEU A 175 -6.69 -2.28 0.16
C LEU A 175 -6.80 -3.46 1.11
N SER A 176 -7.41 -3.29 2.29
CA SER A 176 -7.66 -4.37 3.24
C SER A 176 -8.94 -4.13 4.03
N ASN A 177 -9.61 -5.22 4.45
CA ASN A 177 -10.68 -5.19 5.44
C ASN A 177 -10.27 -5.77 6.81
N GLY A 178 -8.96 -6.07 6.98
CA GLY A 178 -8.42 -6.68 8.19
C GLY A 178 -8.30 -8.21 8.15
N GLU A 179 -8.99 -8.90 7.24
CA GLU A 179 -8.87 -10.35 7.02
C GLU A 179 -7.88 -10.67 5.89
N TRP A 180 -7.84 -9.85 4.87
CA TRP A 180 -7.01 -10.00 3.67
C TRP A 180 -6.47 -8.64 3.22
N MET A 181 -5.58 -8.69 2.25
CA MET A 181 -4.98 -7.51 1.63
C MET A 181 -4.88 -7.69 0.11
N ILE A 182 -5.34 -6.70 -0.65
CA ILE A 182 -5.18 -6.60 -2.10
C ILE A 182 -4.11 -5.56 -2.41
N ALA A 183 -3.25 -5.88 -3.37
CA ALA A 183 -2.27 -4.96 -3.94
C ALA A 183 -2.38 -4.92 -5.46
N HIS A 184 -2.34 -3.72 -6.03
CA HIS A 184 -2.31 -3.50 -7.49
C HIS A 184 -1.13 -2.62 -7.87
N CYS A 185 -0.45 -3.01 -8.95
CA CYS A 185 0.74 -2.34 -9.47
C CYS A 185 0.51 -1.74 -10.86
N SER A 186 0.51 -0.42 -10.97
CA SER A 186 0.57 0.29 -12.26
C SER A 186 2.00 0.68 -12.65
N THR A 187 2.90 0.84 -11.68
CA THR A 187 4.28 1.31 -11.94
C THR A 187 5.31 0.54 -11.14
N ASN A 188 5.34 0.74 -9.82
CA ASN A 188 6.27 0.09 -8.93
C ASN A 188 5.58 -0.36 -7.66
N LEU A 189 5.61 -1.66 -7.42
CA LEU A 189 5.23 -2.29 -6.17
C LEU A 189 6.04 -3.57 -6.03
N HIS A 190 6.50 -3.85 -4.82
CA HIS A 190 7.28 -5.03 -4.49
C HIS A 190 6.67 -5.70 -3.28
N TYR A 191 6.83 -7.00 -3.17
CA TYR A 191 6.50 -7.72 -1.95
C TYR A 191 7.54 -8.77 -1.59
N ILE A 192 7.58 -9.12 -0.31
CA ILE A 192 8.34 -10.25 0.20
C ILE A 192 7.47 -11.01 1.18
N THR A 193 7.50 -12.34 1.12
CA THR A 193 6.88 -13.21 2.12
C THR A 193 7.97 -13.83 2.96
N ARG A 194 8.06 -13.42 4.24
CA ARG A 194 8.96 -13.98 5.22
C ARG A 194 8.28 -15.16 5.90
N LYS A 195 8.95 -16.30 5.89
CA LYS A 195 8.55 -17.55 6.53
C LYS A 195 9.80 -18.34 6.93
N ALA A 196 9.62 -19.37 7.74
CA ALA A 196 10.75 -20.22 8.13
C ALA A 196 11.45 -20.87 6.91
N PRO A 197 12.78 -21.02 6.93
CA PRO A 197 13.69 -20.57 8.00
C PRO A 197 13.91 -19.06 7.97
N PHE A 198 13.69 -18.40 9.12
CA PHE A 198 13.93 -16.97 9.23
C PHE A 198 15.42 -16.66 9.31
N GLY A 199 15.81 -15.48 8.86
CA GLY A 199 17.18 -14.97 8.86
C GLY A 199 17.28 -13.57 9.44
N THR A 200 18.40 -12.92 9.17
CA THR A 200 18.63 -11.50 9.45
C THR A 200 18.19 -10.66 8.26
N ALA A 201 17.81 -9.41 8.52
CA ALA A 201 17.56 -8.43 7.48
C ALA A 201 18.18 -7.09 7.87
N GLN A 202 18.74 -6.38 6.87
CA GLN A 202 19.31 -5.05 7.03
C GLN A 202 18.52 -4.03 6.23
N ARG A 203 18.11 -2.93 6.88
CA ARG A 203 17.38 -1.85 6.20
C ARG A 203 18.27 -1.12 5.18
N ILE A 204 17.65 -0.61 4.12
CA ILE A 204 18.31 0.21 3.09
C ILE A 204 18.49 1.64 3.59
N ASP A 205 17.50 2.18 4.28
CA ASP A 205 17.41 3.60 4.63
C ASP A 205 18.19 3.98 5.90
N ASP A 206 18.77 3.00 6.60
CA ASP A 206 19.73 3.15 7.70
C ASP A 206 20.52 1.85 7.94
N ASP A 207 21.30 1.79 9.04
CA ASP A 207 22.09 0.60 9.40
C ASP A 207 21.35 -0.37 10.33
N GLY A 208 20.01 -0.24 10.44
CA GLY A 208 19.18 -1.11 11.28
C GLY A 208 19.18 -2.55 10.79
N VAL A 209 19.52 -3.46 11.70
CA VAL A 209 19.53 -4.92 11.47
C VAL A 209 18.57 -5.58 12.45
N ILE A 210 17.85 -6.59 11.99
CA ILE A 210 17.01 -7.47 12.81
C ILE A 210 17.36 -8.93 12.53
N ASP A 211 17.34 -9.76 13.57
CA ASP A 211 17.33 -11.22 13.45
C ASP A 211 15.91 -11.71 13.72
N PHE A 212 15.17 -12.02 12.66
CA PHE A 212 13.79 -12.47 12.77
C PHE A 212 13.65 -13.78 13.57
N ARG A 213 14.68 -14.63 13.65
CA ARG A 213 14.66 -15.87 14.45
C ARG A 213 14.37 -15.62 15.92
N GLN A 214 14.70 -14.42 16.43
CA GLN A 214 14.47 -14.05 17.85
C GLN A 214 13.03 -13.58 18.10
N HIS A 215 12.24 -13.32 17.05
CA HIS A 215 10.93 -12.68 17.14
C HIS A 215 9.80 -13.49 16.50
N THR A 216 10.12 -14.64 15.89
CA THR A 216 9.18 -15.46 15.12
C THR A 216 9.24 -16.92 15.51
N THR A 217 8.19 -17.65 15.15
CA THR A 217 8.11 -19.12 15.24
C THR A 217 8.13 -19.72 13.84
N GLU A 218 8.36 -21.01 13.72
CA GLU A 218 8.36 -21.72 12.42
C GLU A 218 7.02 -21.64 11.66
N LYS A 219 5.93 -21.32 12.36
CA LYS A 219 4.58 -21.23 11.79
C LYS A 219 4.25 -19.81 11.27
N ASP A 220 5.03 -18.82 11.64
CA ASP A 220 4.75 -17.43 11.28
C ASP A 220 5.01 -17.20 9.81
N LYS A 221 4.12 -16.40 9.21
CA LYS A 221 4.24 -15.91 7.84
C LYS A 221 3.85 -14.45 7.80
N VAL A 222 4.70 -13.63 7.21
CA VAL A 222 4.51 -12.20 7.09
C VAL A 222 4.83 -11.76 5.68
N THR A 223 3.83 -11.25 4.97
CA THR A 223 4.05 -10.57 3.69
C THR A 223 4.12 -9.06 3.92
N ILE A 224 5.19 -8.46 3.44
CA ILE A 224 5.38 -7.01 3.38
C ILE A 224 5.27 -6.58 1.92
N ILE A 225 4.50 -5.52 1.68
CA ILE A 225 4.29 -4.93 0.35
C ILE A 225 4.76 -3.48 0.40
N THR A 226 5.56 -3.04 -0.56
CA THR A 226 6.11 -1.67 -0.59
C THR A 226 6.26 -1.14 -2.00
N THR A 227 6.30 0.18 -2.16
CA THR A 227 6.65 0.80 -3.45
C THR A 227 8.06 0.42 -3.89
N PHE A 228 9.04 0.47 -2.98
CA PHE A 228 10.41 0.03 -3.20
C PHE A 228 10.90 -0.82 -2.02
N PRO A 229 11.78 -1.81 -2.23
CA PRO A 229 12.34 -2.64 -1.18
C PRO A 229 12.83 -1.85 0.03
N LEU A 230 12.67 -2.41 1.24
CA LEU A 230 13.10 -1.80 2.50
C LEU A 230 14.38 -2.42 3.04
N THR A 231 14.79 -3.58 2.53
CA THR A 231 15.98 -4.33 2.96
C THR A 231 16.86 -4.67 1.77
N LYS A 232 18.17 -4.69 1.98
CA LYS A 232 19.17 -4.88 0.92
C LYS A 232 19.67 -6.32 0.76
N ASP A 233 19.41 -7.17 1.74
CA ASP A 233 19.91 -8.54 1.83
C ASP A 233 18.79 -9.60 1.70
N GLU A 234 17.58 -9.17 1.34
CA GLU A 234 16.44 -10.03 1.09
C GLU A 234 15.99 -9.95 -0.38
N ILE A 235 15.40 -11.03 -0.89
CA ILE A 235 14.89 -11.09 -2.28
C ILE A 235 13.45 -10.62 -2.30
N TRP A 236 13.22 -9.45 -2.88
CA TRP A 236 11.90 -8.88 -3.11
C TRP A 236 11.36 -9.25 -4.48
N THR A 237 10.12 -9.67 -4.53
CA THR A 237 9.40 -9.88 -5.80
C THR A 237 8.85 -8.56 -6.28
N LYS A 238 9.26 -8.11 -7.47
CA LYS A 238 8.67 -6.97 -8.16
C LYS A 238 7.36 -7.40 -8.80
N MET A 239 6.29 -6.63 -8.61
CA MET A 239 5.05 -6.81 -9.34
C MET A 239 5.14 -6.16 -10.72
N GLU A 240 4.68 -6.86 -11.74
CA GLU A 240 4.63 -6.35 -13.11
C GLU A 240 3.48 -5.33 -13.29
N HIS A 241 3.55 -4.54 -14.36
CA HIS A 241 2.51 -3.56 -14.69
C HIS A 241 1.15 -4.24 -14.91
N GLY A 242 0.11 -3.77 -14.21
CA GLY A 242 -1.20 -4.40 -14.20
C GLY A 242 -1.32 -5.60 -13.27
N GLY A 243 -0.23 -5.96 -12.57
CA GLY A 243 -0.25 -7.04 -11.58
C GLY A 243 -1.21 -6.77 -10.44
N PHE A 244 -1.98 -7.79 -10.05
CA PHE A 244 -3.03 -7.71 -9.04
C PHE A 244 -2.98 -8.95 -8.14
N VAL A 245 -2.76 -8.76 -6.84
CA VAL A 245 -2.50 -9.85 -5.91
C VAL A 245 -3.36 -9.73 -4.67
N PHE A 246 -3.91 -10.87 -4.24
CA PHE A 246 -4.66 -11.03 -3.00
C PHE A 246 -3.85 -11.85 -2.00
N PHE A 247 -3.57 -11.26 -0.84
CA PHE A 247 -2.85 -11.88 0.27
C PHE A 247 -3.80 -12.17 1.42
N LYS A 248 -3.63 -13.34 2.05
CA LYS A 248 -4.33 -13.73 3.25
C LYS A 248 -3.42 -14.61 4.12
N ASP A 249 -3.43 -14.37 5.43
CA ASP A 249 -2.65 -15.13 6.40
C ASP A 249 -1.14 -15.18 6.03
N GLY A 250 -0.62 -14.09 5.49
CA GLY A 250 0.77 -13.98 5.06
C GLY A 250 1.11 -14.71 3.74
N ASP A 251 0.15 -15.35 3.10
CA ASP A 251 0.35 -16.04 1.81
C ASP A 251 -0.36 -15.32 0.66
N LYS A 252 0.16 -15.51 -0.54
CA LYS A 252 -0.50 -15.14 -1.80
C LYS A 252 -1.56 -16.19 -2.14
N VAL A 253 -2.84 -15.77 -2.24
CA VAL A 253 -3.98 -16.65 -2.49
C VAL A 253 -4.45 -16.58 -3.94
N TYR A 254 -4.62 -15.35 -4.47
CA TYR A 254 -4.99 -15.11 -5.86
C TYR A 254 -4.00 -14.13 -6.49
N GLU A 255 -3.76 -14.32 -7.79
CA GLU A 255 -2.89 -13.42 -8.55
C GLU A 255 -3.35 -13.32 -9.99
N VAL A 256 -3.32 -12.09 -10.52
CA VAL A 256 -3.34 -11.83 -11.96
C VAL A 256 -1.98 -11.24 -12.30
N LEU A 257 -1.25 -11.94 -13.14
CA LEU A 257 0.05 -11.48 -13.60
C LEU A 257 -0.12 -10.23 -14.46
N GLY A 258 0.73 -9.25 -14.24
CA GLY A 258 0.86 -8.10 -15.11
C GLY A 258 1.64 -8.42 -16.38
N THR A 259 1.82 -7.42 -17.22
CA THR A 259 2.70 -7.49 -18.40
C THR A 259 4.02 -6.81 -18.07
N PRO A 260 5.17 -7.41 -18.40
CA PRO A 260 6.45 -6.73 -18.31
C PRO A 260 6.37 -5.42 -19.12
N LYS A 261 6.84 -4.31 -18.56
CA LYS A 261 7.06 -3.10 -19.36
C LYS A 261 8.11 -3.45 -20.41
N GLU A 262 7.75 -3.36 -21.70
CA GLU A 262 8.75 -3.35 -22.75
C GLU A 262 9.76 -2.25 -22.42
N THR A 263 11.03 -2.63 -22.24
CA THR A 263 12.13 -1.68 -22.22
C THR A 263 12.16 -1.07 -23.61
N ILE A 264 11.66 0.16 -23.76
CA ILE A 264 11.96 0.95 -24.95
C ILE A 264 13.46 1.14 -24.89
N ASP A 265 14.15 0.37 -25.72
CA ASP A 265 15.58 0.51 -25.97
C ASP A 265 15.75 1.88 -26.62
N ASP A 266 16.22 2.86 -25.86
CA ASP A 266 16.48 4.21 -26.34
C ASP A 266 17.75 4.17 -27.20
N GLY A 267 17.55 3.67 -28.44
CA GLY A 267 18.55 3.51 -29.46
C GLY A 267 19.09 4.83 -30.00
N THR A 268 19.64 5.69 -29.13
CA THR A 268 20.43 6.86 -29.50
C THR A 268 21.88 6.74 -29.05
N LEU A 269 22.59 5.77 -29.59
CA LEU A 269 24.05 5.89 -29.73
C LEU A 269 24.33 6.58 -31.07
N GLY A 270 24.39 7.92 -31.02
CA GLY A 270 24.80 8.74 -32.12
C GLY A 270 26.21 8.39 -32.60
N ASN A 271 26.30 7.96 -33.83
CA ASN A 271 27.55 7.92 -34.59
C ASN A 271 28.11 9.34 -34.75
N ALA A 272 29.05 9.74 -33.92
CA ALA A 272 29.98 10.83 -34.23
C ALA A 272 31.10 10.26 -35.08
N LYS A 273 30.98 10.35 -36.40
CA LYS A 273 32.11 10.21 -37.30
C LYS A 273 32.96 11.50 -37.23
N ALA A 274 34.24 11.27 -36.92
CA ALA A 274 35.29 12.27 -37.14
C ALA A 274 35.44 12.60 -38.61
N ALA A 275 35.63 13.90 -38.90
CA ALA A 275 36.35 14.46 -40.03
C ALA A 275 37.06 15.73 -39.56
#